data_6f2a95c8313506764c41496903f13def
#
_entry.id   6f2a95c8313506764c41496903f13def
#
_cell.length_a   1.000
_cell.length_b   1.000
_cell.length_c   1.000
_cell.angle_alpha   90.00
_cell.angle_beta   90.00
_cell.angle_gamma   90.00
#
_symmetry.space_group_name_H-M   'P 1'
#
loop_
_entity.id
_entity.type
_entity.pdbx_description
1 polymer ?
#
loop_
_entity_poly.entity_id
_entity_poly.type
_entity_poly.pdbx_seq_one_letter_code
_entity_poly.pdbx_strand_id
1 'polypeptide(L)'
;MYNDVMNECFNKIIDEYKNFPEVKAVALGGSGVNNTSDNLSDIDVYIFVEKDIAVKNREKLVKQHSSKYEVGGEYFGSGDEFFVDKLNSQLDVMYWNVNWFESIVKNTWFKYYPSNGYTTAFLFTLNNFQIIYDEDNWLKTIQDSIQTKYPNALKQNIIKRNMMLLKDKPFASYYEQIEKAINRNDIVSINHRISAFMASYFDIIFAVN
;
A
#
# COMPACT_ATOMS: atom_id res chain seq x y z
N MET A 1 -11.27 -15.06 25.40
CA MET A 1 -12.52 -14.26 25.52
C MET A 1 -12.40 -12.89 24.87
N TYR A 2 -11.46 -12.00 25.25
CA TYR A 2 -11.32 -10.67 24.61
C TYR A 2 -10.88 -10.79 23.14
N ASN A 3 -9.87 -11.61 22.84
CA ASN A 3 -9.42 -11.88 21.47
C ASN A 3 -10.48 -12.54 20.58
N ASP A 4 -11.35 -13.39 21.15
CA ASP A 4 -12.37 -14.11 20.37
C ASP A 4 -13.46 -13.16 19.89
N VAL A 5 -13.89 -12.21 20.74
CA VAL A 5 -14.91 -11.20 20.39
C VAL A 5 -14.36 -10.20 19.35
N MET A 6 -13.07 -9.82 19.47
CA MET A 6 -12.42 -8.97 18.47
C MET A 6 -12.35 -9.67 17.11
N ASN A 7 -11.90 -10.93 17.09
CA ASN A 7 -11.83 -11.74 15.87
C ASN A 7 -13.23 -11.91 15.23
N GLU A 8 -14.28 -12.16 16.03
CA GLU A 8 -15.64 -12.29 15.53
C GLU A 8 -16.15 -10.97 14.91
N CYS A 9 -15.91 -9.85 15.56
CA CYS A 9 -16.29 -8.53 15.05
C CYS A 9 -15.58 -8.21 13.74
N PHE A 10 -14.27 -8.42 13.67
CA PHE A 10 -13.47 -8.20 12.47
C PHE A 10 -13.94 -9.11 11.32
N ASN A 11 -14.08 -10.41 11.58
CA ASN A 11 -14.54 -11.38 10.58
C ASN A 11 -15.91 -11.02 10.01
N LYS A 12 -16.81 -10.50 10.85
CA LYS A 12 -18.12 -10.04 10.39
C LYS A 12 -18.00 -8.89 9.38
N ILE A 13 -17.16 -7.90 9.66
CA ILE A 13 -16.90 -6.78 8.74
C ILE A 13 -16.34 -7.30 7.40
N ILE A 14 -15.37 -8.20 7.46
CA ILE A 14 -14.78 -8.80 6.26
C ILE A 14 -15.80 -9.62 5.48
N ASP A 15 -16.66 -10.39 6.16
CA ASP A 15 -17.72 -11.17 5.51
C ASP A 15 -18.73 -10.26 4.78
N GLU A 16 -19.02 -9.08 5.33
CA GLU A 16 -19.87 -8.11 4.65
C GLU A 16 -19.20 -7.53 3.39
N TYR A 17 -17.89 -7.29 3.41
CA TYR A 17 -17.15 -6.89 2.21
C TYR A 17 -17.13 -7.99 1.13
N LYS A 18 -16.92 -9.25 1.51
CA LYS A 18 -16.96 -10.39 0.57
C LYS A 18 -18.30 -10.56 -0.15
N ASN A 19 -19.38 -10.06 0.45
CA ASN A 19 -20.72 -10.14 -0.15
C ASN A 19 -20.95 -9.13 -1.28
N PHE A 20 -20.05 -8.17 -1.50
CA PHE A 20 -20.12 -7.32 -2.69
C PHE A 20 -19.65 -8.12 -3.92
N PRO A 21 -20.46 -8.19 -4.99
CA PRO A 21 -20.12 -8.97 -6.18
C PRO A 21 -18.92 -8.38 -6.96
N GLU A 22 -18.51 -7.18 -6.62
CA GLU A 22 -17.34 -6.54 -7.20
C GLU A 22 -16.02 -7.01 -6.56
N VAL A 23 -16.06 -7.67 -5.39
CA VAL A 23 -14.87 -8.03 -4.61
C VAL A 23 -14.29 -9.36 -5.08
N LYS A 24 -13.05 -9.31 -5.55
CA LYS A 24 -12.26 -10.47 -5.99
C LYS A 24 -11.42 -11.09 -4.86
N ALA A 25 -10.80 -10.24 -4.03
CA ALA A 25 -9.99 -10.69 -2.90
C ALA A 25 -9.97 -9.65 -1.78
N VAL A 26 -9.64 -10.10 -0.56
CA VAL A 26 -9.41 -9.28 0.62
C VAL A 26 -8.12 -9.74 1.31
N ALA A 27 -7.23 -8.80 1.61
CA ALA A 27 -5.99 -9.08 2.33
C ALA A 27 -5.74 -8.04 3.42
N LEU A 28 -4.97 -8.43 4.44
CA LEU A 28 -4.36 -7.52 5.40
C LEU A 28 -2.94 -7.19 4.99
N GLY A 29 -2.52 -5.97 5.26
CA GLY A 29 -1.15 -5.49 5.06
C GLY A 29 -0.63 -4.74 6.27
N GLY A 30 0.32 -3.82 6.03
CA GLY A 30 0.83 -2.90 7.03
C GLY A 30 1.56 -3.55 8.21
N SER A 31 1.57 -2.86 9.35
CA SER A 31 2.27 -3.26 10.56
C SER A 31 1.67 -4.51 11.22
N GLY A 32 0.36 -4.72 11.04
CA GLY A 32 -0.39 -5.82 11.66
C GLY A 32 0.06 -7.22 11.21
N VAL A 33 0.53 -7.36 9.97
CA VAL A 33 1.02 -8.65 9.43
C VAL A 33 2.51 -8.91 9.70
N ASN A 34 3.27 -7.88 10.08
CA ASN A 34 4.72 -7.96 10.26
C ASN A 34 5.17 -8.07 11.73
N ASN A 35 4.26 -8.28 12.67
CA ASN A 35 4.52 -8.28 14.13
C ASN A 35 5.17 -6.97 14.63
N THR A 36 4.96 -5.87 13.95
CA THR A 36 5.44 -4.53 14.31
C THR A 36 4.33 -3.62 14.81
N SER A 37 3.09 -4.14 14.89
CA SER A 37 1.93 -3.40 15.39
C SER A 37 2.02 -3.15 16.89
N ASP A 38 1.55 -2.01 17.32
CA ASP A 38 1.34 -1.62 18.71
C ASP A 38 -0.14 -1.24 18.94
N ASN A 39 -0.47 -0.78 20.14
CA ASN A 39 -1.85 -0.39 20.50
C ASN A 39 -2.38 0.86 19.77
N LEU A 40 -1.54 1.52 18.98
CA LEU A 40 -1.87 2.72 18.19
C LEU A 40 -1.93 2.41 16.70
N SER A 41 -1.60 1.18 16.30
CA SER A 41 -1.56 0.79 14.89
C SER A 41 -2.97 0.60 14.34
N ASP A 42 -3.20 1.11 13.13
CA ASP A 42 -4.40 0.89 12.36
C ASP A 42 -4.39 -0.52 11.74
N ILE A 43 -5.55 -0.98 11.31
CA ILE A 43 -5.68 -2.24 10.58
C ILE A 43 -5.82 -1.92 9.09
N ASP A 44 -4.77 -2.20 8.33
CA ASP A 44 -4.73 -1.97 6.88
C ASP A 44 -5.44 -3.11 6.14
N VAL A 45 -6.58 -2.82 5.52
CA VAL A 45 -7.39 -3.77 4.76
C VAL A 45 -7.33 -3.41 3.28
N TYR A 46 -6.89 -4.33 2.46
CA TYR A 46 -6.85 -4.21 0.99
C TYR A 46 -7.98 -5.00 0.36
N ILE A 47 -8.87 -4.31 -0.35
CA ILE A 47 -9.98 -4.91 -1.07
C ILE A 47 -9.71 -4.81 -2.57
N PHE A 48 -9.55 -5.95 -3.21
CA PHE A 48 -9.34 -6.02 -4.65
C PHE A 48 -10.68 -6.14 -5.35
N VAL A 49 -10.94 -5.18 -6.25
CA VAL A 49 -12.25 -5.06 -6.91
C VAL A 49 -12.14 -5.12 -8.43
N GLU A 50 -13.07 -5.82 -9.08
CA GLU A 50 -13.19 -5.81 -10.53
C GLU A 50 -13.81 -4.50 -11.05
N LYS A 51 -14.69 -3.91 -10.23
CA LYS A 51 -15.35 -2.61 -10.46
C LYS A 51 -15.48 -1.88 -9.13
N ASP A 52 -15.60 -0.56 -9.19
CA ASP A 52 -15.77 0.26 -8.00
C ASP A 52 -17.09 -0.04 -7.28
N ILE A 53 -17.00 -0.28 -5.98
CA ILE A 53 -18.19 -0.38 -5.12
C ILE A 53 -18.73 1.03 -4.91
N ALA A 54 -20.01 1.24 -5.19
CA ALA A 54 -20.64 2.55 -5.01
C ALA A 54 -20.48 3.07 -3.57
N VAL A 55 -20.00 4.31 -3.40
CA VAL A 55 -19.73 4.95 -2.09
C VAL A 55 -20.91 4.79 -1.12
N LYS A 56 -22.16 4.97 -1.58
CA LYS A 56 -23.37 4.79 -0.77
C LYS A 56 -23.51 3.38 -0.17
N ASN A 57 -23.00 2.36 -0.87
CA ASN A 57 -23.08 0.98 -0.39
C ASN A 57 -21.99 0.73 0.67
N ARG A 58 -20.79 1.25 0.44
CA ARG A 58 -19.68 1.23 1.42
C ARG A 58 -20.08 1.99 2.69
N GLU A 59 -20.64 3.18 2.55
CA GLU A 59 -21.11 3.98 3.67
C GLU A 59 -22.21 3.27 4.48
N LYS A 60 -23.13 2.56 3.80
CA LYS A 60 -24.16 1.76 4.49
C LYS A 60 -23.55 0.65 5.34
N LEU A 61 -22.50 -0.01 4.85
CA LEU A 61 -21.76 -1.02 5.60
C LEU A 61 -21.06 -0.38 6.80
N VAL A 62 -20.25 0.65 6.57
CA VAL A 62 -19.44 1.30 7.60
C VAL A 62 -20.31 1.83 8.75
N LYS A 63 -21.45 2.44 8.46
CA LYS A 63 -22.43 2.94 9.46
C LYS A 63 -22.98 1.88 10.41
N GLN A 64 -22.92 0.60 10.05
CA GLN A 64 -23.34 -0.49 10.94
C GLN A 64 -22.30 -0.81 12.00
N HIS A 65 -21.04 -0.43 11.77
CA HIS A 65 -19.90 -0.78 12.61
C HIS A 65 -19.23 0.42 13.30
N SER A 66 -19.47 1.63 12.79
CA SER A 66 -18.80 2.83 13.29
C SER A 66 -19.72 4.05 13.27
N SER A 67 -19.56 4.89 14.28
CA SER A 67 -20.09 6.25 14.31
C SER A 67 -19.07 7.32 13.91
N LYS A 68 -17.78 6.95 13.83
CA LYS A 68 -16.65 7.82 13.45
C LYS A 68 -16.00 7.26 12.19
N TYR A 69 -16.32 7.84 11.05
CA TYR A 69 -15.87 7.32 9.75
C TYR A 69 -15.70 8.43 8.71
N GLU A 70 -14.88 8.15 7.71
CA GLU A 70 -14.82 8.83 6.41
C GLU A 70 -14.93 7.77 5.31
N VAL A 71 -15.81 7.98 4.34
CA VAL A 71 -16.05 7.04 3.23
C VAL A 71 -15.92 7.79 1.90
N GLY A 72 -15.20 7.18 0.96
CA GLY A 72 -14.96 7.77 -0.36
C GLY A 72 -13.81 8.76 -0.37
N GLY A 73 -12.84 8.62 0.52
CA GLY A 73 -11.58 9.35 0.47
C GLY A 73 -10.80 9.01 -0.80
N GLU A 74 -10.15 10.01 -1.42
CA GLU A 74 -9.34 9.85 -2.63
C GLU A 74 -7.92 10.41 -2.46
N TYR A 75 -7.53 10.82 -1.24
CA TYR A 75 -6.23 11.48 -0.99
C TYR A 75 -5.03 10.57 -1.29
N PHE A 76 -5.14 9.29 -0.96
CA PHE A 76 -4.11 8.26 -1.20
C PHE A 76 -4.60 7.13 -2.11
N GLY A 77 -5.64 7.38 -2.88
CA GLY A 77 -6.40 6.42 -3.65
C GLY A 77 -7.80 6.22 -3.08
N SER A 78 -8.61 5.38 -3.72
CA SER A 78 -9.97 5.11 -3.22
C SER A 78 -9.90 4.36 -1.89
N GLY A 79 -10.46 4.94 -0.83
CA GLY A 79 -10.40 4.38 0.53
C GLY A 79 -11.55 4.79 1.41
N ASP A 80 -11.69 4.09 2.53
CA ASP A 80 -12.58 4.38 3.63
C ASP A 80 -11.82 4.21 4.96
N GLU A 81 -12.02 5.12 5.90
CA GLU A 81 -11.42 5.09 7.22
C GLU A 81 -12.52 5.10 8.28
N PHE A 82 -12.47 4.18 9.24
CA PHE A 82 -13.46 4.15 10.30
C PHE A 82 -12.96 3.47 11.57
N PHE A 83 -13.36 4.01 12.72
CA PHE A 83 -12.99 3.47 14.01
C PHE A 83 -14.03 2.48 14.51
N VAL A 84 -13.60 1.27 14.87
CA VAL A 84 -14.48 0.22 15.38
C VAL A 84 -14.26 0.05 16.88
N ASP A 85 -15.21 0.53 17.69
CA ASP A 85 -15.11 0.54 19.16
C ASP A 85 -14.81 -0.85 19.73
N LYS A 86 -15.43 -1.90 19.19
CA LYS A 86 -15.24 -3.28 19.65
C LYS A 86 -13.83 -3.82 19.38
N LEU A 87 -13.16 -3.29 18.37
CA LEU A 87 -11.77 -3.63 18.04
C LEU A 87 -10.79 -2.70 18.76
N ASN A 88 -11.27 -1.56 19.26
CA ASN A 88 -10.47 -0.45 19.73
C ASN A 88 -9.38 -0.05 18.73
N SER A 89 -9.73 -0.06 17.46
CA SER A 89 -8.78 0.23 16.36
C SER A 89 -9.49 0.88 15.18
N GLN A 90 -8.74 1.67 14.42
CA GLN A 90 -9.13 2.18 13.12
C GLN A 90 -8.91 1.11 12.06
N LEU A 91 -9.84 1.00 11.12
CA LEU A 91 -9.67 0.27 9.88
C LEU A 91 -9.42 1.27 8.75
N ASP A 92 -8.32 1.08 8.04
CA ASP A 92 -7.98 1.77 6.80
C ASP A 92 -8.21 0.82 5.63
N VAL A 93 -9.30 1.05 4.91
CA VAL A 93 -9.73 0.18 3.82
C VAL A 93 -9.36 0.80 2.49
N MET A 94 -8.49 0.15 1.75
CA MET A 94 -8.02 0.57 0.42
C MET A 94 -8.65 -0.30 -0.67
N TYR A 95 -9.19 0.33 -1.71
CA TYR A 95 -9.79 -0.37 -2.86
C TYR A 95 -8.85 -0.34 -4.05
N TRP A 96 -8.35 -1.52 -4.45
CA TRP A 96 -7.45 -1.67 -5.57
C TRP A 96 -8.15 -2.38 -6.73
N ASN A 97 -8.17 -1.74 -7.90
CA ASN A 97 -8.72 -2.37 -9.10
C ASN A 97 -7.83 -3.53 -9.55
N VAL A 98 -8.44 -4.68 -9.83
CA VAL A 98 -7.77 -5.93 -10.26
C VAL A 98 -6.86 -5.71 -11.46
N ASN A 99 -7.36 -5.08 -12.52
CA ASN A 99 -6.59 -4.86 -13.75
C ASN A 99 -5.40 -3.91 -13.53
N TRP A 100 -5.60 -2.86 -12.73
CA TRP A 100 -4.53 -1.94 -12.35
C TRP A 100 -3.43 -2.68 -11.57
N PHE A 101 -3.83 -3.49 -10.57
CA PHE A 101 -2.89 -4.24 -9.74
C PHE A 101 -2.08 -5.25 -10.54
N GLU A 102 -2.73 -6.07 -11.39
CA GLU A 102 -2.06 -7.00 -12.31
C GLU A 102 -1.08 -6.28 -13.24
N SER A 103 -1.48 -5.13 -13.77
CA SER A 103 -0.63 -4.33 -14.65
C SER A 103 0.64 -3.85 -13.93
N ILE A 104 0.52 -3.37 -12.68
CA ILE A 104 1.68 -2.95 -11.89
C ILE A 104 2.60 -4.13 -11.59
N VAL A 105 2.06 -5.26 -11.13
CA VAL A 105 2.87 -6.46 -10.87
C VAL A 105 3.58 -6.91 -12.14
N LYS A 106 2.86 -7.00 -13.26
CA LYS A 106 3.42 -7.38 -14.55
C LYS A 106 4.55 -6.45 -15.01
N ASN A 107 4.32 -5.15 -14.90
CA ASN A 107 5.32 -4.16 -15.32
C ASN A 107 6.54 -4.18 -14.40
N THR A 108 6.33 -4.25 -13.09
CA THR A 108 7.43 -4.19 -12.10
C THR A 108 8.21 -5.49 -12.08
N TRP A 109 7.54 -6.64 -11.82
CA TRP A 109 8.25 -7.90 -11.58
C TRP A 109 8.71 -8.60 -12.86
N PHE A 110 7.86 -8.64 -13.88
CA PHE A 110 8.17 -9.42 -15.10
C PHE A 110 8.83 -8.59 -16.21
N LYS A 111 8.54 -7.27 -16.28
CA LYS A 111 9.17 -6.38 -17.25
C LYS A 111 10.30 -5.53 -16.68
N TYR A 112 10.52 -5.60 -15.37
CA TYR A 112 11.57 -4.90 -14.65
C TYR A 112 11.51 -3.37 -14.76
N TYR A 113 10.28 -2.79 -14.79
CA TYR A 113 10.06 -1.35 -14.82
C TYR A 113 9.79 -0.82 -13.40
N PRO A 114 10.78 -0.17 -12.75
CA PRO A 114 10.60 0.36 -11.41
C PRO A 114 9.82 1.69 -11.44
N SER A 115 9.18 2.00 -10.32
CA SER A 115 8.65 3.34 -10.02
C SER A 115 9.77 4.28 -9.56
N ASN A 116 9.42 5.56 -9.31
CA ASN A 116 10.31 6.53 -8.68
C ASN A 116 10.18 6.42 -7.16
N GLY A 117 11.07 5.72 -6.50
CA GLY A 117 10.91 5.31 -5.10
C GLY A 117 9.84 4.20 -4.98
N TYR A 118 9.54 3.71 -3.86
CA TYR A 118 8.42 2.81 -3.53
C TYR A 118 8.29 1.48 -4.30
N THR A 119 9.19 1.14 -5.24
CA THR A 119 9.14 -0.14 -5.97
C THR A 119 9.27 -1.31 -5.00
N THR A 120 10.25 -1.24 -4.12
CA THR A 120 10.53 -2.27 -3.12
C THR A 120 9.44 -2.31 -2.05
N ALA A 121 8.90 -1.15 -1.65
CA ALA A 121 7.80 -1.07 -0.70
C ALA A 121 6.53 -1.75 -1.24
N PHE A 122 6.16 -1.51 -2.50
CA PHE A 122 5.05 -2.20 -3.15
C PHE A 122 5.24 -3.72 -3.19
N LEU A 123 6.43 -4.18 -3.59
CA LEU A 123 6.73 -5.61 -3.65
C LEU A 123 6.75 -6.25 -2.25
N PHE A 124 7.24 -5.53 -1.25
CA PHE A 124 7.21 -5.96 0.15
C PHE A 124 5.77 -6.12 0.64
N THR A 125 4.90 -5.14 0.39
CA THR A 125 3.48 -5.19 0.76
C THR A 125 2.80 -6.40 0.11
N LEU A 126 2.96 -6.59 -1.20
CA LEU A 126 2.41 -7.73 -1.92
C LEU A 126 2.90 -9.07 -1.37
N ASN A 127 4.23 -9.20 -1.13
CA ASN A 127 4.81 -10.43 -0.62
C ASN A 127 4.32 -10.80 0.79
N ASN A 128 3.96 -9.80 1.59
CA ASN A 128 3.54 -9.95 2.99
C ASN A 128 2.02 -9.87 3.19
N PHE A 129 1.21 -9.80 2.16
CA PHE A 129 -0.23 -9.84 2.33
C PHE A 129 -0.67 -11.10 3.07
N GLN A 130 -1.42 -10.92 4.15
CA GLN A 130 -2.20 -11.98 4.76
C GLN A 130 -3.54 -12.07 4.06
N ILE A 131 -3.70 -13.05 3.18
CA ILE A 131 -4.90 -13.23 2.38
C ILE A 131 -6.02 -13.79 3.27
N ILE A 132 -7.16 -13.08 3.33
CA ILE A 132 -8.34 -13.45 4.12
C ILE A 132 -9.43 -14.04 3.25
N TYR A 133 -9.60 -13.51 2.04
CA TYR A 133 -10.51 -14.01 1.02
C TYR A 133 -9.87 -13.91 -0.35
N ASP A 134 -10.07 -14.90 -1.18
CA ASP A 134 -9.45 -14.95 -2.51
C ASP A 134 -10.27 -15.85 -3.45
N GLU A 135 -11.01 -15.24 -4.34
CA GLU A 135 -11.78 -15.96 -5.33
C GLU A 135 -10.85 -16.59 -6.37
N ASP A 136 -11.02 -17.88 -6.61
CA ASP A 136 -10.22 -18.68 -7.54
C ASP A 136 -8.70 -18.68 -7.26
N ASN A 137 -8.27 -18.37 -6.04
CA ASN A 137 -6.85 -18.19 -5.67
C ASN A 137 -6.12 -17.17 -6.54
N TRP A 138 -6.80 -16.12 -6.98
CA TRP A 138 -6.27 -15.10 -7.87
C TRP A 138 -5.11 -14.33 -7.22
N LEU A 139 -5.31 -13.77 -6.03
CA LEU A 139 -4.28 -13.00 -5.32
C LEU A 139 -3.11 -13.90 -4.89
N LYS A 140 -3.41 -15.11 -4.41
CA LYS A 140 -2.41 -16.10 -4.03
C LYS A 140 -1.51 -16.47 -5.19
N THR A 141 -2.06 -16.67 -6.38
CA THR A 141 -1.29 -16.97 -7.59
C THR A 141 -0.34 -15.82 -7.93
N ILE A 142 -0.79 -14.57 -7.81
CA ILE A 142 0.05 -13.39 -8.04
C ILE A 142 1.16 -13.33 -6.97
N GLN A 143 0.81 -13.49 -5.70
CA GLN A 143 1.77 -13.47 -4.60
C GLN A 143 2.85 -14.55 -4.78
N ASP A 144 2.47 -15.78 -5.10
CA ASP A 144 3.41 -16.88 -5.33
C ASP A 144 4.34 -16.62 -6.53
N SER A 145 3.86 -15.94 -7.55
CA SER A 145 4.64 -15.62 -8.74
C SER A 145 5.86 -14.71 -8.44
N ILE A 146 5.81 -13.94 -7.36
CA ILE A 146 6.91 -13.07 -6.92
C ILE A 146 7.76 -13.68 -5.79
N GLN A 147 7.36 -14.81 -5.21
CA GLN A 147 8.12 -15.53 -4.17
C GLN A 147 9.28 -16.35 -4.76
N THR A 148 9.91 -15.85 -5.79
CA THR A 148 11.07 -16.46 -6.44
C THR A 148 12.31 -15.62 -6.17
N LYS A 149 13.47 -16.05 -6.69
CA LYS A 149 14.70 -15.27 -6.56
C LYS A 149 14.50 -13.86 -7.14
N TYR A 150 14.81 -12.84 -6.35
CA TYR A 150 14.68 -11.44 -6.74
C TYR A 150 15.41 -11.15 -8.06
N PRO A 151 14.74 -10.63 -9.10
CA PRO A 151 15.33 -10.50 -10.43
C PRO A 151 16.48 -9.48 -10.45
N ASN A 152 17.67 -9.89 -10.83
CA ASN A 152 18.83 -8.99 -10.91
C ASN A 152 18.59 -7.81 -11.89
N ALA A 153 17.85 -8.04 -12.97
CA ALA A 153 17.48 -6.98 -13.91
C ALA A 153 16.60 -5.90 -13.24
N LEU A 154 15.63 -6.30 -12.40
CA LEU A 154 14.81 -5.35 -11.64
C LEU A 154 15.68 -4.56 -10.65
N LYS A 155 16.55 -5.24 -9.89
CA LYS A 155 17.51 -4.61 -8.98
C LYS A 155 18.33 -3.52 -9.68
N GLN A 156 18.93 -3.84 -10.82
CA GLN A 156 19.75 -2.89 -11.59
C GLN A 156 18.94 -1.71 -12.10
N ASN A 157 17.70 -1.95 -12.55
CA ASN A 157 16.83 -0.89 -13.03
C ASN A 157 16.35 0.04 -11.91
N ILE A 158 16.07 -0.50 -10.70
CA ILE A 158 15.76 0.31 -9.51
C ILE A 158 16.92 1.23 -9.18
N ILE A 159 18.13 0.68 -9.09
CA ILE A 159 19.34 1.45 -8.80
C ILE A 159 19.53 2.54 -9.85
N LYS A 160 19.54 2.19 -11.13
CA LYS A 160 19.75 3.13 -12.22
C LYS A 160 18.73 4.27 -12.21
N ARG A 161 17.44 3.93 -12.05
CA ARG A 161 16.36 4.93 -12.07
C ARG A 161 16.45 5.88 -10.89
N ASN A 162 16.64 5.36 -9.69
CA ASN A 162 16.66 6.18 -8.48
C ASN A 162 17.98 6.98 -8.35
N MET A 163 19.13 6.44 -8.74
CA MET A 163 20.38 7.21 -8.77
C MET A 163 20.30 8.45 -9.66
N MET A 164 19.62 8.36 -10.81
CA MET A 164 19.36 9.52 -11.66
C MET A 164 18.55 10.62 -10.96
N LEU A 165 17.62 10.22 -10.06
CA LEU A 165 16.83 11.18 -9.29
C LEU A 165 17.63 11.76 -8.11
N LEU A 166 18.48 10.94 -7.48
CA LEU A 166 19.27 11.36 -6.33
C LEU A 166 20.35 12.37 -6.69
N LYS A 167 21.21 12.08 -7.69
CA LYS A 167 22.39 12.91 -7.98
C LYS A 167 22.84 12.99 -9.45
N ASP A 168 22.56 11.99 -10.27
CA ASP A 168 23.18 11.85 -11.60
C ASP A 168 22.68 12.84 -12.67
N LYS A 169 21.65 13.63 -12.37
CA LYS A 169 21.17 14.69 -13.26
C LYS A 169 21.71 16.04 -12.83
N PRO A 170 22.41 16.78 -13.72
CA PRO A 170 23.12 18.01 -13.33
C PRO A 170 22.23 19.18 -12.91
N PHE A 171 20.92 19.16 -13.22
CA PHE A 171 20.04 20.32 -12.93
C PHE A 171 18.71 19.98 -12.27
N ALA A 172 18.38 18.71 -12.13
CA ALA A 172 17.06 18.28 -11.65
C ALA A 172 17.10 17.16 -10.61
N SER A 173 18.30 16.81 -10.12
CA SER A 173 18.43 15.82 -9.04
C SER A 173 17.90 16.39 -7.73
N TYR A 174 17.44 15.52 -6.84
CA TYR A 174 16.99 15.94 -5.50
C TYR A 174 18.12 16.60 -4.72
N TYR A 175 19.37 16.13 -4.86
CA TYR A 175 20.54 16.72 -4.24
C TYR A 175 20.70 18.20 -4.65
N GLU A 176 20.76 18.49 -5.95
CA GLU A 176 20.87 19.84 -6.47
C GLU A 176 19.72 20.76 -6.05
N GLN A 177 18.50 20.19 -5.99
CA GLN A 177 17.33 20.95 -5.55
C GLN A 177 17.38 21.27 -4.05
N ILE A 178 17.91 20.37 -3.22
CA ILE A 178 18.10 20.58 -1.78
C ILE A 178 19.15 21.66 -1.57
N GLU A 179 20.31 21.59 -2.25
CA GLU A 179 21.35 22.66 -2.15
C GLU A 179 20.80 24.04 -2.51
N LYS A 180 20.05 24.13 -3.61
CA LYS A 180 19.40 25.39 -4.02
C LYS A 180 18.41 25.91 -2.97
N ALA A 181 17.64 25.03 -2.35
CA ALA A 181 16.69 25.38 -1.31
C ALA A 181 17.41 25.86 -0.03
N ILE A 182 18.49 25.20 0.37
CA ILE A 182 19.34 25.61 1.51
C ILE A 182 19.90 27.02 1.26
N ASN A 183 20.49 27.26 0.09
CA ASN A 183 21.06 28.54 -0.26
C ASN A 183 20.04 29.70 -0.29
N ARG A 184 18.77 29.40 -0.44
CA ARG A 184 17.64 30.34 -0.41
C ARG A 184 16.96 30.45 0.95
N ASN A 185 17.37 29.66 1.94
CA ASN A 185 16.68 29.48 3.23
C ASN A 185 15.20 29.05 3.07
N ASP A 186 14.88 28.28 2.03
CA ASP A 186 13.53 27.78 1.76
C ASP A 186 13.29 26.45 2.46
N ILE A 187 12.87 26.54 3.72
CA ILE A 187 12.63 25.38 4.59
C ILE A 187 11.56 24.45 4.02
N VAL A 188 10.51 24.99 3.38
CA VAL A 188 9.42 24.19 2.80
C VAL A 188 9.95 23.33 1.67
N SER A 189 10.71 23.91 0.74
CA SER A 189 11.34 23.16 -0.36
C SER A 189 12.36 22.16 0.15
N ILE A 190 13.16 22.48 1.18
CA ILE A 190 14.10 21.55 1.79
C ILE A 190 13.35 20.28 2.26
N ASN A 191 12.33 20.42 3.11
CA ASN A 191 11.58 19.29 3.64
C ASN A 191 10.91 18.44 2.54
N HIS A 192 10.29 19.11 1.56
CA HIS A 192 9.66 18.43 0.44
C HIS A 192 10.68 17.60 -0.38
N ARG A 193 11.86 18.16 -0.66
CA ARG A 193 12.89 17.45 -1.45
C ARG A 193 13.59 16.36 -0.67
N ILE A 194 13.78 16.53 0.63
CA ILE A 194 14.32 15.47 1.50
C ILE A 194 13.39 14.28 1.51
N SER A 195 12.08 14.46 1.65
CA SER A 195 11.11 13.35 1.63
C SER A 195 11.18 12.55 0.32
N ALA A 196 11.23 13.24 -0.83
CA ALA A 196 11.37 12.60 -2.14
C ALA A 196 12.74 11.91 -2.32
N PHE A 197 13.82 12.51 -1.81
CA PHE A 197 15.16 11.93 -1.80
C PHE A 197 15.16 10.61 -1.00
N MET A 198 14.58 10.61 0.20
CA MET A 198 14.53 9.43 1.07
C MET A 198 13.75 8.28 0.43
N ALA A 199 12.64 8.54 -0.25
CA ALA A 199 11.90 7.51 -0.97
C ALA A 199 12.77 6.79 -2.03
N SER A 200 13.52 7.56 -2.83
CA SER A 200 14.44 6.98 -3.84
C SER A 200 15.66 6.29 -3.20
N TYR A 201 16.17 6.86 -2.12
CA TYR A 201 17.31 6.29 -1.39
C TYR A 201 16.97 4.92 -0.78
N PHE A 202 15.86 4.82 -0.08
CA PHE A 202 15.43 3.55 0.52
C PHE A 202 15.05 2.51 -0.52
N ASP A 203 14.48 2.91 -1.66
CA ASP A 203 14.19 1.98 -2.75
C ASP A 203 15.47 1.28 -3.26
N ILE A 204 16.59 2.04 -3.35
CA ILE A 204 17.90 1.46 -3.67
C ILE A 204 18.39 0.53 -2.56
N ILE A 205 18.36 1.00 -1.30
CA ILE A 205 18.87 0.22 -0.16
C ILE A 205 18.16 -1.13 -0.05
N PHE A 206 16.83 -1.13 -0.15
CA PHE A 206 16.06 -2.38 -0.08
C PHE A 206 16.20 -3.26 -1.33
N ALA A 207 16.46 -2.67 -2.50
CA ALA A 207 16.73 -3.47 -3.69
C ALA A 207 18.11 -4.19 -3.65
N VAL A 208 19.08 -3.69 -2.88
CA VAL A 208 20.42 -4.31 -2.81
C VAL A 208 20.57 -5.31 -1.69
N ASN A 209 19.75 -5.26 -0.65
CA ASN A 209 19.77 -6.16 0.50
C ASN A 209 18.68 -7.23 0.40
#